data_4a2cae02457318fc9e8ef863bd7b5714
#
_entry.id   4a2cae02457318fc9e8ef863bd7b5714
#
_cell.length_a   1.000
_cell.length_b   1.000
_cell.length_c   1.000
_cell.angle_alpha   90.00
_cell.angle_beta   90.00
_cell.angle_gamma   90.00
#
_symmetry.space_group_name_H-M   'P 1'
#
loop_
_entity.id
_entity.type
_entity.pdbx_description
1 polymer ?
#
loop_
_entity_poly.entity_id
_entity_poly.type
_entity_poly.pdbx_seq_one_letter_code
_entity_poly.pdbx_strand_id
1 'polypeptide(L)'
;KMCIRDSYHVEEYVREINLAATRLARELADEYTAKNPDKPRFVAGSVGPTNKTCSMSPDVNNPAFRALSYDELATSYQQQMEAMLEGGVDAILIETIFDTLNAKAAIFAAGQAMKVTGIEVPVMLSVTVSDIGGRTLSGQTLEAFLASVQHANIFSVGLNCSFGARQLKPFLEQLASRAPYYISAYPNAGLPNSLGKYDQTPADMAHEVKEYIQEGLVNIIGGCCGTTDAYIAEYQALIAGAKPHVPAPKPDCMWLSGLELLEVKPEINFVNIGERCNVAGSRKFLRLINEKKYDEALSIARQQVEDGALVIDVN
;
A
#
# COMPACT_ATOMS: atom_id res chain seq x y z
N LYS A 1 5.81 0.86 15.88
CA LYS A 1 5.60 -0.25 14.93
C LYS A 1 5.37 -1.53 15.72
N MET A 2 4.37 -2.31 15.34
CA MET A 2 3.90 -3.51 16.06
C MET A 2 5.03 -4.51 16.36
N CYS A 3 5.91 -4.79 15.38
CA CYS A 3 7.04 -5.72 15.56
C CYS A 3 8.01 -5.31 16.67
N ILE A 4 8.38 -4.03 16.74
CA ILE A 4 9.29 -3.52 17.79
C ILE A 4 8.61 -3.62 19.15
N ARG A 5 7.34 -3.21 19.23
CA ARG A 5 6.53 -3.28 20.44
C ARG A 5 6.53 -4.70 21.02
N ASP A 6 6.14 -5.69 20.21
CA ASP A 6 6.01 -7.08 20.67
C ASP A 6 7.37 -7.72 20.99
N SER A 7 8.44 -7.33 20.27
CA SER A 7 9.79 -7.87 20.51
C SER A 7 10.51 -7.29 21.72
N TYR A 8 10.12 -6.08 22.15
CA TYR A 8 10.80 -5.37 23.24
C TYR A 8 9.89 -5.12 24.45
N HIS A 9 8.65 -5.64 24.45
CA HIS A 9 7.67 -5.49 25.53
C HIS A 9 7.46 -4.00 25.91
N VAL A 10 7.22 -3.17 24.90
CA VAL A 10 7.01 -1.71 25.04
C VAL A 10 5.60 -1.27 24.65
N GLU A 11 4.63 -2.16 24.78
CA GLU A 11 3.24 -1.93 24.40
C GLU A 11 2.65 -0.71 25.11
N GLU A 12 2.99 -0.51 26.37
CA GLU A 12 2.52 0.61 27.20
C GLU A 12 3.04 1.97 26.70
N TYR A 13 4.18 2.00 25.99
CA TYR A 13 4.81 3.23 25.49
C TYR A 13 4.45 3.57 24.03
N VAL A 14 3.59 2.81 23.38
CA VAL A 14 3.26 3.03 21.95
C VAL A 14 2.80 4.45 21.70
N ARG A 15 1.91 4.97 22.52
CA ARG A 15 1.41 6.34 22.39
C ARG A 15 2.50 7.37 22.61
N GLU A 16 3.28 7.21 23.68
CA GLU A 16 4.35 8.14 24.04
C GLU A 16 5.43 8.21 22.96
N ILE A 17 5.89 7.05 22.46
CA ILE A 17 6.92 6.97 21.40
C ILE A 17 6.44 7.65 20.12
N ASN A 18 5.21 7.37 19.66
CA ASN A 18 4.70 7.95 18.43
C ASN A 18 4.46 9.46 18.58
N LEU A 19 3.94 9.90 19.71
CA LEU A 19 3.73 11.31 20.00
C LEU A 19 5.05 12.09 20.05
N ALA A 20 6.07 11.55 20.74
CA ALA A 20 7.39 12.17 20.83
C ALA A 20 8.08 12.25 19.46
N ALA A 21 8.04 11.17 18.68
CA ALA A 21 8.63 11.15 17.34
C ALA A 21 7.95 12.17 16.40
N THR A 22 6.62 12.27 16.47
CA THR A 22 5.87 13.22 15.65
C THR A 22 6.15 14.66 16.04
N ARG A 23 6.18 14.97 17.35
CA ARG A 23 6.50 16.32 17.85
C ARG A 23 7.90 16.77 17.44
N LEU A 24 8.89 15.89 17.52
CA LEU A 24 10.24 16.19 17.04
C LEU A 24 10.27 16.55 15.56
N ALA A 25 9.56 15.79 14.72
CA ALA A 25 9.45 16.07 13.29
C ALA A 25 8.71 17.40 13.03
N ARG A 26 7.62 17.66 13.78
CA ARG A 26 6.84 18.90 13.68
C ARG A 26 7.68 20.14 14.06
N GLU A 27 8.39 20.07 15.16
CA GLU A 27 9.27 21.14 15.63
C GLU A 27 10.31 21.53 14.57
N LEU A 28 10.97 20.54 13.97
CA LEU A 28 11.93 20.78 12.89
C LEU A 28 11.26 21.35 11.62
N ALA A 29 10.10 20.81 11.25
CA ALA A 29 9.35 21.30 10.08
C ALA A 29 8.93 22.76 10.25
N ASP A 30 8.49 23.13 11.44
CA ASP A 30 8.12 24.52 11.78
C ASP A 30 9.33 25.45 11.77
N GLU A 31 10.45 25.02 12.36
CA GLU A 31 11.70 25.76 12.37
C GLU A 31 12.17 26.08 10.95
N TYR A 32 12.20 25.07 10.07
CA TYR A 32 12.65 25.25 8.68
C TYR A 32 11.63 26.01 7.82
N THR A 33 10.35 25.91 8.11
CA THR A 33 9.31 26.73 7.47
C THR A 33 9.45 28.19 7.87
N ALA A 34 9.71 28.47 9.14
CA ALA A 34 9.96 29.84 9.62
C ALA A 34 11.19 30.48 8.97
N LYS A 35 12.25 29.69 8.69
CA LYS A 35 13.44 30.16 7.95
C LYS A 35 13.19 30.45 6.48
N ASN A 36 12.24 29.77 5.86
CA ASN A 36 11.85 29.93 4.47
C ASN A 36 10.33 29.70 4.28
N PRO A 37 9.50 30.71 4.54
CA PRO A 37 8.03 30.61 4.45
C PRO A 37 7.49 30.28 3.05
N ASP A 38 8.21 30.65 2.01
CA ASP A 38 7.83 30.32 0.61
C ASP A 38 8.00 28.83 0.27
N LYS A 39 8.67 28.09 1.15
CA LYS A 39 8.88 26.64 1.02
C LYS A 39 8.48 25.94 2.32
N PRO A 40 7.18 25.82 2.61
CA PRO A 40 6.72 25.16 3.85
C PRO A 40 7.17 23.69 3.91
N ARG A 41 7.34 23.19 5.13
CA ARG A 41 7.67 21.79 5.41
C ARG A 41 6.47 21.11 6.06
N PHE A 42 6.21 19.90 5.62
CA PHE A 42 5.11 19.08 6.13
C PHE A 42 5.65 17.82 6.79
N VAL A 43 4.87 17.29 7.72
CA VAL A 43 5.18 16.04 8.42
C VAL A 43 4.20 14.95 7.97
N ALA A 44 4.72 13.92 7.32
CA ALA A 44 3.95 12.73 7.00
C ALA A 44 4.18 11.65 8.07
N GLY A 45 3.13 11.24 8.77
CA GLY A 45 3.17 10.16 9.74
C GLY A 45 3.31 8.81 9.05
N SER A 46 4.49 8.19 9.16
CA SER A 46 4.78 6.89 8.53
C SER A 46 4.13 5.75 9.29
N VAL A 47 3.27 4.98 8.60
CA VAL A 47 2.63 3.76 9.07
C VAL A 47 3.12 2.62 8.20
N GLY A 48 4.14 1.92 8.68
CA GLY A 48 4.76 0.82 7.95
C GLY A 48 4.06 -0.52 8.17
N PRO A 49 4.52 -1.57 7.48
CA PRO A 49 3.98 -2.92 7.61
C PRO A 49 4.31 -3.54 8.97
N THR A 50 3.61 -4.62 9.26
CA THR A 50 3.92 -5.53 10.37
C THR A 50 4.61 -6.79 9.84
N ASN A 51 5.16 -7.59 10.75
CA ASN A 51 5.74 -8.90 10.42
C ASN A 51 4.67 -10.00 10.24
N LYS A 52 3.39 -9.66 10.33
CA LYS A 52 2.25 -10.56 10.17
C LYS A 52 1.32 -10.03 9.07
N THR A 53 0.68 -10.96 8.36
CA THR A 53 -0.30 -10.63 7.32
C THR A 53 -1.68 -11.15 7.70
N CYS A 54 -2.72 -10.40 7.31
CA CYS A 54 -4.10 -10.82 7.50
C CYS A 54 -4.58 -11.75 6.38
N SER A 55 -3.96 -11.69 5.19
CA SER A 55 -4.41 -12.46 4.02
C SER A 55 -3.73 -13.82 3.89
N MET A 56 -2.51 -13.99 4.41
CA MET A 56 -1.71 -15.21 4.22
C MET A 56 -1.50 -15.97 5.53
N SER A 57 -1.50 -17.30 5.43
CA SER A 57 -1.08 -18.15 6.54
C SER A 57 0.45 -18.21 6.62
N PRO A 58 1.03 -18.07 7.82
CA PRO A 58 2.45 -18.36 8.03
C PRO A 58 2.76 -19.86 8.07
N ASP A 59 1.73 -20.72 8.12
CA ASP A 59 1.86 -22.18 8.12
C ASP A 59 1.32 -22.77 6.81
N VAL A 60 2.22 -23.30 5.99
CA VAL A 60 1.88 -23.90 4.67
C VAL A 60 0.94 -25.10 4.82
N ASN A 61 0.99 -25.81 5.95
CA ASN A 61 0.17 -26.98 6.21
C ASN A 61 -1.22 -26.63 6.76
N ASN A 62 -1.41 -25.38 7.16
CA ASN A 62 -2.68 -24.86 7.67
C ASN A 62 -3.02 -23.53 6.96
N PRO A 63 -3.48 -23.57 5.71
CA PRO A 63 -3.73 -22.35 4.91
C PRO A 63 -4.86 -21.47 5.47
N ALA A 64 -5.70 -21.99 6.34
CA ALA A 64 -6.77 -21.23 7.00
C ALA A 64 -6.27 -20.43 8.22
N PHE A 65 -5.11 -20.77 8.78
CA PHE A 65 -4.57 -20.10 9.96
C PHE A 65 -4.19 -18.65 9.65
N ARG A 66 -4.48 -17.76 10.56
CA ARG A 66 -4.06 -16.34 10.53
C ARG A 66 -3.39 -16.00 11.86
N ALA A 67 -2.16 -15.49 11.77
CA ALA A 67 -1.39 -15.06 12.96
C ALA A 67 -1.87 -13.71 13.50
N LEU A 68 -2.74 -13.02 12.77
CA LEU A 68 -3.27 -11.70 13.10
C LEU A 68 -4.63 -11.53 12.44
N SER A 69 -5.63 -11.11 13.20
CA SER A 69 -6.94 -10.75 12.65
C SER A 69 -6.94 -9.31 12.13
N TYR A 70 -7.92 -9.00 11.28
CA TYR A 70 -8.14 -7.65 10.76
C TYR A 70 -8.39 -6.64 11.88
N ASP A 71 -9.22 -6.98 12.86
CA ASP A 71 -9.62 -6.08 13.95
C ASP A 71 -8.45 -5.79 14.91
N GLU A 72 -7.62 -6.78 15.21
CA GLU A 72 -6.40 -6.58 16.01
C GLU A 72 -5.43 -5.64 15.31
N LEU A 73 -5.25 -5.82 13.99
CA LEU A 73 -4.38 -4.97 13.19
C LEU A 73 -4.93 -3.55 13.09
N ALA A 74 -6.22 -3.39 12.80
CA ALA A 74 -6.87 -2.08 12.72
C ALA A 74 -6.77 -1.32 14.05
N THR A 75 -7.00 -1.99 15.17
CA THR A 75 -6.85 -1.40 16.52
C THR A 75 -5.42 -0.92 16.76
N SER A 76 -4.43 -1.73 16.40
CA SER A 76 -3.02 -1.37 16.57
C SER A 76 -2.61 -0.16 15.72
N TYR A 77 -3.06 -0.11 14.47
CA TYR A 77 -2.81 1.04 13.58
C TYR A 77 -3.55 2.30 14.07
N GLN A 78 -4.77 2.16 14.55
CA GLN A 78 -5.54 3.28 15.09
C GLN A 78 -4.82 3.96 16.26
N GLN A 79 -4.33 3.19 17.23
CA GLN A 79 -3.57 3.71 18.37
C GLN A 79 -2.32 4.50 17.94
N GLN A 80 -1.61 4.01 16.93
CA GLN A 80 -0.46 4.69 16.37
C GLN A 80 -0.86 6.02 15.72
N MET A 81 -1.89 5.99 14.87
CA MET A 81 -2.36 7.14 14.10
C MET A 81 -2.97 8.24 14.97
N GLU A 82 -3.70 7.87 16.03
CA GLU A 82 -4.21 8.83 17.03
C GLU A 82 -3.06 9.64 17.64
N ALA A 83 -2.00 8.97 18.08
CA ALA A 83 -0.84 9.65 18.63
C ALA A 83 -0.10 10.53 17.60
N MET A 84 -0.05 10.10 16.33
CA MET A 84 0.53 10.89 15.24
C MET A 84 -0.30 12.15 14.94
N LEU A 85 -1.63 12.03 14.87
CA LEU A 85 -2.54 13.16 14.66
C LEU A 85 -2.43 14.17 15.78
N GLU A 86 -2.47 13.73 17.03
CA GLU A 86 -2.28 14.59 18.21
C GLU A 86 -0.87 15.24 18.25
N GLY A 87 0.12 14.59 17.69
CA GLY A 87 1.49 15.09 17.55
C GLY A 87 1.67 16.14 16.46
N GLY A 88 0.67 16.30 15.56
CA GLY A 88 0.64 17.33 14.54
C GLY A 88 1.20 16.90 13.19
N VAL A 89 0.92 15.66 12.73
CA VAL A 89 1.18 15.28 11.33
C VAL A 89 0.26 16.03 10.37
N ASP A 90 0.77 16.34 9.19
CA ASP A 90 0.01 16.97 8.09
C ASP A 90 -0.60 15.94 7.14
N ALA A 91 -0.10 14.68 7.17
CA ALA A 91 -0.61 13.57 6.38
C ALA A 91 -0.31 12.23 7.08
N ILE A 92 -1.09 11.19 6.78
CA ILE A 92 -0.77 9.80 7.13
C ILE A 92 -0.26 9.11 5.88
N LEU A 93 0.95 8.53 5.95
CA LEU A 93 1.57 7.75 4.89
C LEU A 93 1.58 6.27 5.28
N ILE A 94 0.66 5.50 4.70
CA ILE A 94 0.65 4.03 4.81
C ILE A 94 1.62 3.51 3.75
N GLU A 95 2.77 3.02 4.17
CA GLU A 95 3.86 2.68 3.26
C GLU A 95 4.35 1.24 3.37
N THR A 96 5.09 0.81 2.34
CA THR A 96 5.64 -0.54 2.21
C THR A 96 4.52 -1.59 2.27
N ILE A 97 3.43 -1.30 1.56
CA ILE A 97 2.26 -2.17 1.50
C ILE A 97 2.60 -3.37 0.62
N PHE A 98 2.65 -4.55 1.21
CA PHE A 98 2.83 -5.82 0.52
C PHE A 98 1.64 -6.79 0.69
N ASP A 99 0.66 -6.42 1.52
CA ASP A 99 -0.59 -7.14 1.74
C ASP A 99 -1.76 -6.16 1.70
N THR A 100 -2.67 -6.35 0.75
CA THR A 100 -3.80 -5.42 0.53
C THR A 100 -4.80 -5.44 1.68
N LEU A 101 -4.98 -6.58 2.35
CA LEU A 101 -5.88 -6.64 3.51
C LEU A 101 -5.31 -5.86 4.69
N ASN A 102 -3.98 -5.90 4.90
CA ASN A 102 -3.31 -5.06 5.88
C ASN A 102 -3.47 -3.57 5.53
N ALA A 103 -3.36 -3.20 4.24
CA ALA A 103 -3.60 -1.82 3.80
C ALA A 103 -5.04 -1.36 4.09
N LYS A 104 -6.04 -2.22 3.85
CA LYS A 104 -7.45 -1.92 4.17
C LYS A 104 -7.65 -1.71 5.67
N ALA A 105 -7.01 -2.51 6.51
CA ALA A 105 -7.04 -2.33 7.96
C ALA A 105 -6.42 -0.98 8.37
N ALA A 106 -5.31 -0.58 7.75
CA ALA A 106 -4.67 0.70 8.01
C ALA A 106 -5.52 1.90 7.52
N ILE A 107 -6.15 1.79 6.34
CA ILE A 107 -7.08 2.81 5.82
C ILE A 107 -8.30 2.97 6.75
N PHE A 108 -8.88 1.86 7.18
CA PHE A 108 -9.98 1.87 8.15
C PHE A 108 -9.55 2.53 9.47
N ALA A 109 -8.40 2.15 9.99
CA ALA A 109 -7.82 2.70 11.21
C ALA A 109 -7.57 4.21 11.09
N ALA A 110 -7.10 4.71 9.94
CA ALA A 110 -6.92 6.13 9.69
C ALA A 110 -8.25 6.90 9.81
N GLY A 111 -9.32 6.38 9.20
CA GLY A 111 -10.65 6.97 9.32
C GLY A 111 -11.18 6.99 10.77
N GLN A 112 -10.94 5.91 11.53
CA GLN A 112 -11.33 5.85 12.94
C GLN A 112 -10.51 6.82 13.81
N ALA A 113 -9.20 6.89 13.60
CA ALA A 113 -8.31 7.81 14.31
C ALA A 113 -8.69 9.28 14.07
N MET A 114 -8.98 9.66 12.82
CA MET A 114 -9.46 10.99 12.47
C MET A 114 -10.79 11.31 13.14
N LYS A 115 -11.72 10.34 13.17
CA LYS A 115 -13.02 10.49 13.84
C LYS A 115 -12.88 10.68 15.35
N VAL A 116 -11.98 9.94 16.00
CA VAL A 116 -11.74 10.02 17.45
C VAL A 116 -11.05 11.33 17.83
N THR A 117 -10.04 11.74 17.08
CA THR A 117 -9.25 12.95 17.36
C THR A 117 -9.92 14.23 16.88
N GLY A 118 -10.86 14.14 15.92
CA GLY A 118 -11.43 15.31 15.25
C GLY A 118 -10.47 16.02 14.30
N ILE A 119 -9.31 15.40 13.98
CA ILE A 119 -8.25 15.95 13.11
C ILE A 119 -8.27 15.20 11.78
N GLU A 120 -8.60 15.90 10.70
CA GLU A 120 -8.61 15.33 9.35
C GLU A 120 -7.33 15.69 8.59
N VAL A 121 -6.67 14.70 8.01
CA VAL A 121 -5.47 14.87 7.19
C VAL A 121 -5.53 13.97 5.94
N PRO A 122 -4.81 14.31 4.85
CA PRO A 122 -4.69 13.45 3.69
C PRO A 122 -4.10 12.07 4.03
N VAL A 123 -4.62 11.02 3.35
CA VAL A 123 -4.07 9.66 3.43
C VAL A 123 -3.31 9.36 2.14
N MET A 124 -2.06 8.97 2.30
CA MET A 124 -1.14 8.58 1.23
C MET A 124 -0.88 7.07 1.32
N LEU A 125 -0.89 6.38 0.18
CA LEU A 125 -0.56 4.97 0.10
C LEU A 125 0.73 4.76 -0.69
N SER A 126 1.58 3.83 -0.24
CA SER A 126 2.79 3.46 -0.98
C SER A 126 2.96 1.94 -0.96
N VAL A 127 2.90 1.34 -2.15
CA VAL A 127 2.92 -0.12 -2.36
C VAL A 127 4.35 -0.60 -2.57
N THR A 128 4.61 -1.80 -2.15
CA THR A 128 5.86 -2.50 -2.41
C THR A 128 5.60 -3.69 -3.30
N VAL A 129 6.17 -3.67 -4.50
CA VAL A 129 6.16 -4.83 -5.41
C VAL A 129 7.22 -5.83 -4.99
N SER A 130 6.89 -7.11 -5.00
CA SER A 130 7.75 -8.16 -4.43
C SER A 130 8.63 -8.86 -5.47
N ASP A 131 8.29 -8.71 -6.75
CA ASP A 131 9.00 -9.35 -7.85
C ASP A 131 8.98 -8.50 -9.13
N ILE A 132 9.72 -8.95 -10.13
CA ILE A 132 9.79 -8.31 -11.45
C ILE A 132 8.48 -8.38 -12.25
N GLY A 133 7.51 -9.19 -11.81
CA GLY A 133 6.15 -9.25 -12.38
C GLY A 133 5.23 -8.15 -11.85
N GLY A 134 5.69 -7.31 -10.92
CA GLY A 134 4.93 -6.18 -10.39
C GLY A 134 3.83 -6.56 -9.42
N ARG A 135 3.92 -7.73 -8.79
CA ARG A 135 2.93 -8.20 -7.82
C ARG A 135 3.34 -7.87 -6.39
N THR A 136 2.35 -7.63 -5.56
CA THR A 136 2.53 -7.58 -4.10
C THR A 136 2.84 -8.98 -3.56
N LEU A 137 3.31 -9.08 -2.31
CA LEU A 137 3.56 -10.37 -1.68
C LEU A 137 2.29 -11.24 -1.57
N SER A 138 1.12 -10.62 -1.44
CA SER A 138 -0.18 -11.31 -1.49
C SER A 138 -0.63 -11.72 -2.89
N GLY A 139 0.18 -11.47 -3.92
CA GLY A 139 -0.01 -11.93 -5.30
C GLY A 139 -0.83 -11.02 -6.20
N GLN A 140 -1.30 -9.87 -5.71
CA GLN A 140 -2.11 -8.94 -6.49
C GLN A 140 -1.27 -8.07 -7.43
N THR A 141 -1.81 -7.77 -8.61
CA THR A 141 -1.27 -6.74 -9.50
C THR A 141 -1.53 -5.33 -8.94
N LEU A 142 -0.84 -4.34 -9.46
CA LEU A 142 -1.05 -2.94 -9.06
C LEU A 142 -2.46 -2.44 -9.39
N GLU A 143 -3.03 -2.87 -10.51
CA GLU A 143 -4.42 -2.52 -10.86
C GLU A 143 -5.42 -3.18 -9.90
N ALA A 144 -5.20 -4.44 -9.52
CA ALA A 144 -6.04 -5.10 -8.51
C ALA A 144 -5.94 -4.39 -7.16
N PHE A 145 -4.74 -3.94 -6.78
CA PHE A 145 -4.56 -3.12 -5.60
C PHE A 145 -5.37 -1.81 -5.69
N LEU A 146 -5.25 -1.06 -6.80
CA LEU A 146 -6.03 0.18 -7.01
C LEU A 146 -7.53 -0.06 -6.85
N ALA A 147 -8.06 -1.12 -7.49
CA ALA A 147 -9.46 -1.49 -7.37
C ALA A 147 -9.86 -1.81 -5.92
N SER A 148 -8.98 -2.46 -5.17
CA SER A 148 -9.22 -2.82 -3.76
C SER A 148 -9.36 -1.63 -2.83
N VAL A 149 -8.73 -0.49 -3.15
CA VAL A 149 -8.66 0.70 -2.29
C VAL A 149 -9.49 1.88 -2.81
N GLN A 150 -10.14 1.76 -3.97
CA GLN A 150 -10.90 2.84 -4.62
C GLN A 150 -12.07 3.39 -3.78
N HIS A 151 -12.52 2.66 -2.77
CA HIS A 151 -13.57 3.08 -1.85
C HIS A 151 -13.11 4.15 -0.85
N ALA A 152 -11.80 4.34 -0.69
CA ALA A 152 -11.22 5.26 0.27
C ALA A 152 -10.91 6.64 -0.35
N ASN A 153 -10.97 7.68 0.48
CA ASN A 153 -10.52 9.02 0.08
C ASN A 153 -9.00 9.11 0.19
N ILE A 154 -8.32 8.78 -0.92
CA ILE A 154 -6.86 8.71 -1.00
C ILE A 154 -6.34 9.97 -1.68
N PHE A 155 -5.32 10.60 -1.10
CA PHE A 155 -4.63 11.75 -1.67
C PHE A 155 -3.61 11.33 -2.74
N SER A 156 -2.76 10.36 -2.41
CA SER A 156 -1.75 9.86 -3.34
C SER A 156 -1.58 8.36 -3.21
N VAL A 157 -1.17 7.73 -4.32
CA VAL A 157 -0.72 6.34 -4.36
C VAL A 157 0.66 6.31 -4.98
N GLY A 158 1.50 5.37 -4.58
CA GLY A 158 2.85 5.30 -5.12
C GLY A 158 3.55 3.99 -4.84
N LEU A 159 4.83 3.97 -5.10
CA LEU A 159 5.71 2.81 -4.93
C LEU A 159 6.90 3.17 -4.04
N ASN A 160 7.29 2.26 -3.16
CA ASN A 160 8.53 2.39 -2.40
C ASN A 160 9.20 1.04 -2.18
N CYS A 161 10.49 1.09 -1.88
CA CYS A 161 11.29 -0.08 -1.51
C CYS A 161 11.42 -1.15 -2.62
N SER A 162 11.94 -2.32 -2.27
CA SER A 162 12.28 -3.50 -3.10
C SER A 162 13.31 -3.23 -4.19
N PHE A 163 13.16 -2.19 -4.97
CA PHE A 163 13.96 -1.91 -6.17
C PHE A 163 14.57 -0.51 -6.15
N GLY A 164 15.61 -0.32 -6.98
CA GLY A 164 16.12 1.00 -7.36
C GLY A 164 15.20 1.69 -8.37
N ALA A 165 15.53 2.95 -8.69
CA ALA A 165 14.68 3.79 -9.52
C ALA A 165 14.43 3.18 -10.93
N ARG A 166 15.46 2.65 -11.57
CA ARG A 166 15.33 2.05 -12.90
C ARG A 166 14.34 0.89 -12.94
N GLN A 167 14.39 0.00 -11.94
CA GLN A 167 13.52 -1.18 -11.89
C GLN A 167 12.07 -0.82 -11.51
N LEU A 168 11.86 0.26 -10.74
CA LEU A 168 10.51 0.72 -10.38
C LEU A 168 9.80 1.42 -11.52
N LYS A 169 10.52 1.98 -12.50
CA LYS A 169 9.93 2.80 -13.57
C LYS A 169 8.76 2.14 -14.30
N PRO A 170 8.84 0.90 -14.81
CA PRO A 170 7.72 0.27 -15.53
C PRO A 170 6.44 0.16 -14.68
N PHE A 171 6.59 -0.12 -13.39
CA PHE A 171 5.46 -0.22 -12.46
C PHE A 171 4.88 1.16 -12.13
N LEU A 172 5.73 2.17 -12.10
CA LEU A 172 5.33 3.54 -11.89
C LEU A 172 4.55 4.09 -13.12
N GLU A 173 4.97 3.76 -14.33
CA GLU A 173 4.25 4.06 -15.58
C GLU A 173 2.85 3.41 -15.58
N GLN A 174 2.76 2.14 -15.20
CA GLN A 174 1.51 1.41 -15.08
C GLN A 174 0.58 2.09 -14.06
N LEU A 175 1.10 2.42 -12.87
CA LEU A 175 0.34 3.07 -11.82
C LEU A 175 -0.13 4.47 -12.24
N ALA A 176 0.75 5.29 -12.83
CA ALA A 176 0.46 6.63 -13.28
C ALA A 176 -0.62 6.65 -14.38
N SER A 177 -0.62 5.66 -15.26
CA SER A 177 -1.61 5.57 -16.35
C SER A 177 -3.04 5.25 -15.87
N ARG A 178 -3.19 4.70 -14.67
CA ARG A 178 -4.47 4.17 -14.16
C ARG A 178 -4.99 4.87 -12.91
N ALA A 179 -4.11 5.40 -12.07
CA ALA A 179 -4.50 5.92 -10.76
C ALA A 179 -5.15 7.31 -10.85
N PRO A 180 -6.38 7.50 -10.32
CA PRO A 180 -7.02 8.81 -10.25
C PRO A 180 -6.55 9.61 -9.02
N TYR A 181 -5.29 9.46 -8.65
CA TYR A 181 -4.63 10.04 -7.48
C TYR A 181 -3.29 10.65 -7.86
N TYR A 182 -2.74 11.52 -7.01
CA TYR A 182 -1.35 11.94 -7.16
C TYR A 182 -0.40 10.75 -7.00
N ILE A 183 0.73 10.79 -7.70
CA ILE A 183 1.69 9.68 -7.73
C ILE A 183 2.93 10.01 -6.92
N SER A 184 3.34 9.07 -6.06
CA SER A 184 4.59 9.15 -5.29
C SER A 184 5.56 8.01 -5.62
N ALA A 185 6.87 8.29 -5.54
CA ALA A 185 7.90 7.29 -5.73
C ALA A 185 9.05 7.46 -4.74
N TYR A 186 9.35 6.40 -4.00
CA TYR A 186 10.45 6.34 -3.01
C TYR A 186 11.32 5.11 -3.26
N PRO A 187 12.16 5.11 -4.32
CA PRO A 187 13.05 3.98 -4.63
C PRO A 187 14.16 3.81 -3.59
N ASN A 188 14.75 2.64 -3.55
CA ASN A 188 15.98 2.38 -2.81
C ASN A 188 17.18 2.99 -3.54
N ALA A 189 18.30 3.20 -2.84
CA ALA A 189 19.58 3.56 -3.41
C ALA A 189 20.23 2.35 -4.14
N GLY A 190 19.55 1.84 -5.17
CA GLY A 190 19.86 0.60 -5.87
C GLY A 190 19.38 -0.66 -5.11
N LEU A 191 20.03 -1.79 -5.38
CA LEU A 191 19.81 -3.04 -4.66
C LEU A 191 20.88 -3.24 -3.59
N PRO A 192 20.56 -3.89 -2.47
CA PRO A 192 21.58 -4.18 -1.46
C PRO A 192 22.62 -5.15 -1.99
N ASN A 193 23.90 -4.90 -1.68
CA ASN A 193 24.99 -5.82 -1.96
C ASN A 193 24.98 -7.04 -1.02
N SER A 194 25.94 -7.95 -1.17
CA SER A 194 26.07 -9.17 -0.35
C SER A 194 26.23 -8.91 1.16
N LEU A 195 26.60 -7.68 1.54
CA LEU A 195 26.72 -7.23 2.93
C LEU A 195 25.48 -6.42 3.41
N GLY A 196 24.42 -6.35 2.60
CA GLY A 196 23.22 -5.60 2.89
C GLY A 196 23.37 -4.07 2.77
N LYS A 197 24.48 -3.58 2.16
CA LYS A 197 24.72 -2.15 1.97
C LYS A 197 24.22 -1.70 0.60
N TYR A 198 23.86 -0.42 0.50
CA TYR A 198 23.43 0.22 -0.73
C TYR A 198 24.58 1.06 -1.28
N ASP A 199 24.98 0.78 -2.52
CA ASP A 199 26.19 1.35 -3.12
C ASP A 199 25.90 2.38 -4.23
N GLN A 200 24.63 2.56 -4.63
CA GLN A 200 24.24 3.56 -5.62
C GLN A 200 24.50 4.97 -5.06
N THR A 201 25.15 5.83 -5.80
CA THR A 201 25.42 7.20 -5.38
C THR A 201 24.21 8.12 -5.55
N PRO A 202 24.16 9.28 -4.83
CA PRO A 202 23.13 10.29 -5.04
C PRO A 202 22.97 10.74 -6.50
N ALA A 203 24.09 10.96 -7.19
CA ALA A 203 24.10 11.38 -8.59
C ALA A 203 23.54 10.29 -9.54
N ASP A 204 23.90 9.02 -9.32
CA ASP A 204 23.37 7.90 -10.13
C ASP A 204 21.87 7.77 -9.96
N MET A 205 21.38 7.82 -8.72
CA MET A 205 19.94 7.75 -8.42
C MET A 205 19.18 8.95 -9.02
N ALA A 206 19.73 10.15 -8.90
CA ALA A 206 19.16 11.36 -9.48
C ALA A 206 19.05 11.26 -11.01
N HIS A 207 20.08 10.66 -11.67
CA HIS A 207 20.04 10.41 -13.10
C HIS A 207 18.86 9.50 -13.50
N GLU A 208 18.59 8.45 -12.75
CA GLU A 208 17.46 7.54 -13.00
C GLU A 208 16.09 8.20 -12.66
N VAL A 209 15.98 8.89 -11.52
CA VAL A 209 14.75 9.59 -11.11
C VAL A 209 14.38 10.73 -12.06
N LYS A 210 15.37 11.32 -12.74
CA LYS A 210 15.14 12.35 -13.77
C LYS A 210 14.15 11.90 -14.84
N GLU A 211 14.16 10.62 -15.22
CA GLU A 211 13.21 10.08 -16.20
C GLU A 211 11.78 10.16 -15.71
N TYR A 212 11.51 9.87 -14.42
CA TYR A 212 10.17 10.01 -13.83
C TYR A 212 9.60 11.42 -13.97
N ILE A 213 10.48 12.40 -13.75
CA ILE A 213 10.13 13.82 -13.80
C ILE A 213 9.92 14.27 -15.24
N GLN A 214 10.81 13.88 -16.16
CA GLN A 214 10.72 14.28 -17.57
C GLN A 214 9.49 13.69 -18.27
N GLU A 215 9.08 12.49 -17.88
CA GLU A 215 7.90 11.82 -18.44
C GLU A 215 6.61 12.19 -17.70
N GLY A 216 6.69 13.03 -16.66
CA GLY A 216 5.51 13.48 -15.90
C GLY A 216 4.81 12.34 -15.16
N LEU A 217 5.57 11.39 -14.60
CA LEU A 217 5.02 10.22 -13.92
C LEU A 217 4.69 10.48 -12.45
N VAL A 218 5.26 11.51 -11.84
CA VAL A 218 5.21 11.72 -10.38
C VAL A 218 4.80 13.13 -9.98
N ASN A 219 4.22 13.22 -8.77
CA ASN A 219 3.97 14.47 -8.06
C ASN A 219 4.89 14.60 -6.83
N ILE A 220 5.28 13.47 -6.25
CA ILE A 220 6.05 13.40 -5.01
C ILE A 220 7.20 12.42 -5.25
N ILE A 221 8.42 12.85 -4.97
CA ILE A 221 9.62 12.02 -5.06
C ILE A 221 10.39 12.04 -3.75
N GLY A 222 11.04 10.94 -3.46
CA GLY A 222 11.87 10.78 -2.28
C GLY A 222 12.79 9.59 -2.42
N GLY A 223 13.08 8.94 -1.31
CA GLY A 223 13.89 7.73 -1.28
C GLY A 223 13.48 6.82 -0.12
N CYS A 224 13.86 5.56 -0.20
CA CYS A 224 13.63 4.55 0.82
C CYS A 224 14.97 4.02 1.35
N CYS A 225 15.20 2.72 1.31
CA CYS A 225 16.40 2.10 1.89
C CYS A 225 17.70 2.60 1.23
N GLY A 226 18.67 2.94 2.07
CA GLY A 226 19.98 3.43 1.65
C GLY A 226 20.05 4.90 1.28
N THR A 227 18.92 5.63 1.22
CA THR A 227 18.91 7.05 0.88
C THR A 227 19.12 7.95 2.11
N THR A 228 19.75 9.11 1.87
CA THR A 228 20.01 10.15 2.87
C THR A 228 19.57 11.52 2.32
N ASP A 229 19.77 12.56 3.10
CA ASP A 229 19.56 13.96 2.69
C ASP A 229 20.34 14.34 1.42
N ALA A 230 21.52 13.75 1.20
CA ALA A 230 22.32 13.99 0.00
C ALA A 230 21.58 13.57 -1.29
N TYR A 231 20.81 12.49 -1.25
CA TYR A 231 19.97 12.06 -2.40
C TYR A 231 18.84 13.05 -2.67
N ILE A 232 18.19 13.52 -1.60
CA ILE A 232 17.11 14.51 -1.74
C ILE A 232 17.62 15.86 -2.23
N ALA A 233 18.86 16.25 -1.86
CA ALA A 233 19.48 17.47 -2.34
C ALA A 233 19.67 17.48 -3.86
N GLU A 234 20.05 16.36 -4.47
CA GLU A 234 20.17 16.22 -5.93
C GLU A 234 18.85 16.47 -6.67
N TYR A 235 17.72 16.15 -6.07
CA TYR A 235 16.41 16.33 -6.71
C TYR A 235 16.01 17.79 -6.88
N GLN A 236 16.56 18.72 -6.10
CA GLN A 236 16.18 20.14 -6.17
C GLN A 236 16.39 20.74 -7.56
N ALA A 237 17.50 20.39 -8.22
CA ALA A 237 17.77 20.84 -9.58
C ALA A 237 16.85 20.19 -10.62
N LEU A 238 16.40 18.96 -10.37
CA LEU A 238 15.56 18.20 -11.28
C LEU A 238 14.12 18.69 -11.30
N ILE A 239 13.60 19.13 -10.15
CA ILE A 239 12.20 19.57 -10.02
C ILE A 239 11.98 21.03 -10.49
N ALA A 240 13.04 21.78 -10.71
CA ALA A 240 12.94 23.17 -11.18
C ALA A 240 12.28 23.22 -12.57
N GLY A 241 11.07 23.77 -12.65
CA GLY A 241 10.29 23.86 -13.90
C GLY A 241 9.67 22.54 -14.36
N ALA A 242 9.73 21.48 -13.57
CA ALA A 242 9.10 20.21 -13.86
C ALA A 242 7.56 20.32 -13.91
N LYS A 243 6.95 19.57 -14.83
CA LYS A 243 5.49 19.44 -14.87
C LYS A 243 5.07 18.26 -13.99
N PRO A 244 4.20 18.50 -13.00
CA PRO A 244 3.71 17.39 -12.15
C PRO A 244 2.83 16.45 -12.97
N HIS A 245 2.73 15.20 -12.51
CA HIS A 245 1.78 14.23 -13.05
C HIS A 245 0.34 14.75 -12.92
N VAL A 246 -0.45 14.49 -13.96
CA VAL A 246 -1.90 14.73 -13.94
C VAL A 246 -2.60 13.41 -13.68
N PRO A 247 -3.33 13.27 -12.55
CA PRO A 247 -4.03 12.03 -12.23
C PRO A 247 -4.92 11.54 -13.37
N ALA A 248 -4.97 10.22 -13.56
CA ALA A 248 -5.87 9.61 -14.53
C ALA A 248 -7.35 9.89 -14.17
N PRO A 249 -8.26 9.89 -15.13
CA PRO A 249 -9.68 10.01 -14.82
C PRO A 249 -10.14 8.82 -13.96
N LYS A 250 -11.15 9.06 -13.12
CA LYS A 250 -11.80 7.94 -12.42
C LYS A 250 -12.39 6.97 -13.45
N PRO A 251 -12.29 5.65 -13.19
CA PRO A 251 -12.90 4.67 -14.09
C PRO A 251 -14.41 4.90 -14.19
N ASP A 252 -14.92 4.79 -15.40
CA ASP A 252 -16.36 4.91 -15.74
C ASP A 252 -17.10 3.57 -15.68
N CYS A 253 -16.39 2.50 -15.31
CA CYS A 253 -16.92 1.14 -15.18
C CYS A 253 -16.62 0.56 -13.79
N MET A 254 -17.32 -0.53 -13.46
CA MET A 254 -17.08 -1.25 -12.21
C MET A 254 -15.75 -2.00 -12.27
N TRP A 255 -14.92 -1.80 -11.27
CA TRP A 255 -13.70 -2.55 -11.03
C TRP A 255 -13.89 -3.56 -9.91
N LEU A 256 -13.59 -4.83 -10.19
CA LEU A 256 -13.56 -5.89 -9.20
C LEU A 256 -12.12 -6.41 -9.04
N SER A 257 -11.72 -6.61 -7.81
CA SER A 257 -10.36 -7.03 -7.47
C SER A 257 -10.32 -8.47 -6.99
N GLY A 258 -9.65 -9.31 -7.78
CA GLY A 258 -9.09 -10.57 -7.34
C GLY A 258 -7.59 -10.44 -7.16
N LEU A 259 -6.80 -11.40 -7.68
CA LEU A 259 -5.35 -11.23 -7.90
C LEU A 259 -5.09 -10.31 -9.09
N GLU A 260 -6.02 -10.29 -10.05
CA GLU A 260 -6.06 -9.43 -11.20
C GLU A 260 -7.24 -8.46 -11.11
N LEU A 261 -7.19 -7.40 -11.90
CA LEU A 261 -8.32 -6.49 -12.10
C LEU A 261 -9.32 -7.08 -13.09
N LEU A 262 -10.59 -7.12 -12.73
CA LEU A 262 -11.70 -7.33 -13.66
C LEU A 262 -12.44 -6.00 -13.88
N GLU A 263 -12.36 -5.45 -15.09
CA GLU A 263 -13.13 -4.28 -15.52
C GLU A 263 -14.45 -4.74 -16.13
N VAL A 264 -15.58 -4.40 -15.51
CA VAL A 264 -16.90 -4.73 -16.03
C VAL A 264 -17.31 -3.65 -17.03
N LYS A 265 -17.06 -3.91 -18.30
CA LYS A 265 -17.28 -2.96 -19.40
C LYS A 265 -17.90 -3.65 -20.62
N PRO A 266 -18.53 -2.92 -21.55
CA PRO A 266 -19.25 -3.51 -22.69
C PRO A 266 -18.40 -4.47 -23.54
N GLU A 267 -17.09 -4.22 -23.66
CA GLU A 267 -16.19 -5.01 -24.50
C GLU A 267 -15.98 -6.45 -24.01
N ILE A 268 -16.16 -6.71 -22.71
CA ILE A 268 -16.09 -8.07 -22.15
C ILE A 268 -17.43 -8.82 -22.24
N ASN A 269 -18.45 -8.18 -22.79
CA ASN A 269 -19.81 -8.70 -22.93
C ASN A 269 -20.43 -9.14 -21.58
N PHE A 270 -20.66 -10.44 -21.43
CA PHE A 270 -21.36 -11.02 -20.30
C PHE A 270 -20.40 -11.46 -19.20
N VAL A 271 -20.66 -11.04 -17.96
CA VAL A 271 -19.89 -11.46 -16.79
C VAL A 271 -20.64 -12.61 -16.11
N ASN A 272 -20.10 -13.82 -16.23
CA ASN A 272 -20.63 -15.00 -15.57
C ASN A 272 -20.19 -15.05 -14.10
N ILE A 273 -21.16 -15.26 -13.21
CA ILE A 273 -20.93 -15.47 -11.78
C ILE A 273 -21.29 -16.92 -11.43
N GLY A 274 -20.31 -17.66 -10.90
CA GLY A 274 -20.50 -19.04 -10.45
C GLY A 274 -21.07 -19.08 -9.03
N GLU A 275 -22.24 -19.71 -8.83
CA GLU A 275 -22.96 -19.74 -7.53
C GLU A 275 -22.91 -21.12 -6.84
N ARG A 276 -22.08 -22.07 -7.31
CA ARG A 276 -22.05 -23.42 -6.74
C ARG A 276 -21.26 -23.56 -5.46
N CYS A 277 -20.55 -22.52 -5.03
CA CYS A 277 -19.85 -22.45 -3.74
C CYS A 277 -20.68 -21.71 -2.66
N ASN A 278 -21.97 -21.66 -2.84
CA ASN A 278 -22.94 -21.11 -1.89
C ASN A 278 -23.60 -22.24 -1.11
N VAL A 279 -23.42 -22.28 0.23
CA VAL A 279 -23.98 -23.34 1.08
C VAL A 279 -25.53 -23.31 1.13
N ALA A 280 -26.15 -22.15 0.93
CA ALA A 280 -27.59 -22.03 0.86
C ALA A 280 -28.17 -22.53 -0.47
N GLY A 281 -27.44 -22.34 -1.57
CA GLY A 281 -27.85 -22.71 -2.93
C GLY A 281 -27.39 -24.07 -3.40
N SER A 282 -26.36 -24.67 -2.80
CA SER A 282 -25.76 -25.95 -3.22
C SER A 282 -25.72 -26.98 -2.10
N ARG A 283 -26.64 -27.95 -2.13
CA ARG A 283 -26.66 -29.05 -1.15
C ARG A 283 -25.37 -29.88 -1.16
N LYS A 284 -24.74 -30.05 -2.34
CA LYS A 284 -23.46 -30.76 -2.47
C LYS A 284 -22.36 -29.99 -1.75
N PHE A 285 -22.26 -28.69 -2.01
CA PHE A 285 -21.24 -27.84 -1.39
C PHE A 285 -21.40 -27.79 0.14
N LEU A 286 -22.64 -27.57 0.62
CA LEU A 286 -22.97 -27.59 2.06
C LEU A 286 -22.52 -28.89 2.73
N ARG A 287 -22.82 -30.04 2.11
CA ARG A 287 -22.40 -31.35 2.64
C ARG A 287 -20.87 -31.44 2.76
N LEU A 288 -20.14 -31.03 1.69
CA LEU A 288 -18.68 -31.09 1.69
C LEU A 288 -18.04 -30.20 2.76
N ILE A 289 -18.62 -29.01 2.96
CA ILE A 289 -18.17 -28.10 4.05
C ILE A 289 -18.40 -28.73 5.42
N ASN A 290 -19.61 -29.29 5.67
CA ASN A 290 -19.94 -29.93 6.93
C ASN A 290 -19.05 -31.19 7.20
N GLU A 291 -18.73 -31.93 6.17
CA GLU A 291 -17.84 -33.10 6.23
C GLU A 291 -16.35 -32.73 6.23
N LYS A 292 -16.00 -31.42 6.14
CA LYS A 292 -14.63 -30.88 6.05
C LYS A 292 -13.84 -31.43 4.85
N LYS A 293 -14.52 -31.77 3.77
CA LYS A 293 -13.92 -32.24 2.51
C LYS A 293 -13.55 -31.04 1.62
N TYR A 294 -12.62 -30.23 2.07
CA TYR A 294 -12.30 -28.96 1.43
C TYR A 294 -11.72 -29.13 0.02
N ASP A 295 -10.92 -30.18 -0.24
CA ASP A 295 -10.39 -30.41 -1.59
C ASP A 295 -11.50 -30.68 -2.61
N GLU A 296 -12.52 -31.49 -2.22
CA GLU A 296 -13.68 -31.71 -3.07
C GLU A 296 -14.52 -30.43 -3.22
N ALA A 297 -14.66 -29.62 -2.19
CA ALA A 297 -15.34 -28.34 -2.26
C ALA A 297 -14.61 -27.35 -3.19
N LEU A 298 -13.27 -27.27 -3.10
CA LEU A 298 -12.45 -26.45 -3.98
C LEU A 298 -12.49 -26.92 -5.44
N SER A 299 -12.67 -28.23 -5.71
CA SER A 299 -12.86 -28.73 -7.07
C SER A 299 -14.12 -28.16 -7.74
N ILE A 300 -15.17 -27.86 -6.94
CA ILE A 300 -16.39 -27.20 -7.46
C ILE A 300 -16.10 -25.76 -7.86
N ALA A 301 -15.30 -25.04 -7.07
CA ALA A 301 -14.86 -23.68 -7.41
C ALA A 301 -14.05 -23.68 -8.72
N ARG A 302 -13.06 -24.57 -8.80
CA ARG A 302 -12.21 -24.74 -9.99
C ARG A 302 -13.04 -25.02 -11.24
N GLN A 303 -13.98 -25.96 -11.17
CA GLN A 303 -14.83 -26.32 -12.31
C GLN A 303 -15.60 -25.10 -12.84
N GLN A 304 -16.14 -24.25 -11.96
CA GLN A 304 -16.84 -23.04 -12.38
C GLN A 304 -15.94 -22.07 -13.16
N VAL A 305 -14.67 -21.93 -12.74
CA VAL A 305 -13.68 -21.11 -13.47
C VAL A 305 -13.35 -21.72 -14.82
N GLU A 306 -13.13 -23.04 -14.89
CA GLU A 306 -12.87 -23.79 -16.13
C GLU A 306 -14.06 -23.70 -17.10
N ASP A 307 -15.29 -23.63 -16.58
CA ASP A 307 -16.52 -23.45 -17.35
C ASP A 307 -16.78 -21.98 -17.74
N GLY A 308 -15.89 -21.04 -17.39
CA GLY A 308 -15.92 -19.65 -17.84
C GLY A 308 -16.50 -18.64 -16.83
N ALA A 309 -16.61 -18.98 -15.55
CA ALA A 309 -16.97 -18.01 -14.53
C ALA A 309 -15.84 -16.99 -14.33
N LEU A 310 -16.15 -15.71 -14.42
CA LEU A 310 -15.23 -14.59 -14.16
C LEU A 310 -15.25 -14.19 -12.68
N VAL A 311 -16.33 -14.50 -11.98
CA VAL A 311 -16.53 -14.25 -10.55
C VAL A 311 -17.11 -15.51 -9.92
N ILE A 312 -16.74 -15.81 -8.69
CA ILE A 312 -17.32 -16.89 -7.88
C ILE A 312 -17.95 -16.30 -6.64
N ASP A 313 -19.23 -16.63 -6.41
CA ASP A 313 -19.92 -16.38 -5.16
C ASP A 313 -19.54 -17.49 -4.15
N VAL A 314 -19.03 -17.09 -3.01
CA VAL A 314 -18.68 -17.97 -1.90
C VAL A 314 -19.45 -17.53 -0.67
N ASN A 315 -20.34 -18.40 -0.19
CA ASN A 315 -21.21 -18.11 0.95
C ASN A 315 -21.46 -19.38 1.81
#